data_4c7bd16352e2ca5f73787c4f58dfbe8b
#
_entry.id   4c7bd16352e2ca5f73787c4f58dfbe8b
#
_cell.length_a   1.000
_cell.length_b   1.000
_cell.length_c   1.000
_cell.angle_alpha   90.00
_cell.angle_beta   90.00
_cell.angle_gamma   90.00
#
_symmetry.space_group_name_H-M   'P 1'
#
loop_
_entity.id
_entity.type
_entity.pdbx_description
1 polymer ?
#
loop_
_entity_poly.entity_id
_entity_poly.type
_entity_poly.pdbx_seq_one_letter_code
_entity_poly.pdbx_strand_id
1 'polypeptide(L)'
;LYADRRKLVERMERMISEIHHADFSSHFSNPHSDKEIDSLSTKMDEALEVFRNRMHDSMMDETETIAWQKLISVLTHEIMNSIAPILSLSETLSERGVAADADTEEYRIMKQAMETIHRRSKGLLSFVENYRKLTRVPQPTRQAMDVALLFKSLHQLVESDSIHFTYSVYPVHLMLNADRSLVEQVLINLLKNAHEACLNQVKPQIELKAAKVGNEVLITVSDNGPGISSEAMDKIFIPFYSTKPNGSGIGLSLCRQIMVRHEGKIGVESDGKITCFKLHFPILDFGK
;
A
#
# COMPACT_ATOMS: atom_id res chain seq x y z
N LEU A 1 -21.14 12.94 -26.95
CA LEU A 1 -20.24 11.86 -26.58
C LEU A 1 -18.76 12.22 -26.81
N TYR A 2 -18.33 12.63 -28.02
CA TYR A 2 -16.92 13.01 -28.30
C TYR A 2 -16.50 14.30 -27.56
N ALA A 3 -17.39 15.27 -27.48
CA ALA A 3 -17.19 16.55 -26.80
C ALA A 3 -17.09 16.37 -25.27
N ASP A 4 -17.84 15.43 -24.72
CA ASP A 4 -17.85 15.16 -23.26
C ASP A 4 -16.59 14.42 -22.79
N ARG A 5 -16.08 13.51 -23.64
CA ARG A 5 -14.81 12.83 -23.40
C ARG A 5 -13.62 13.79 -23.38
N ARG A 6 -13.56 14.71 -24.35
CA ARG A 6 -12.49 15.71 -24.41
C ARG A 6 -12.54 16.64 -23.20
N LYS A 7 -13.72 17.04 -22.76
CA LYS A 7 -13.92 17.83 -21.54
C LYS A 7 -13.51 17.05 -20.27
N LEU A 8 -13.76 15.74 -20.21
CA LEU A 8 -13.32 14.91 -19.08
C LEU A 8 -11.80 14.85 -19.01
N VAL A 9 -11.12 14.58 -20.12
CA VAL A 9 -9.64 14.55 -20.19
C VAL A 9 -9.05 15.91 -19.84
N GLU A 10 -9.55 17.02 -20.41
CA GLU A 10 -9.10 18.38 -20.11
C GLU A 10 -9.30 18.75 -18.62
N ARG A 11 -10.39 18.25 -17.99
CA ARG A 11 -10.64 18.45 -16.55
C ARG A 11 -9.69 17.65 -15.68
N MET A 12 -9.38 16.43 -16.08
CA MET A 12 -8.44 15.57 -15.34
C MET A 12 -7.01 16.10 -15.47
N GLU A 13 -6.60 16.61 -16.64
CA GLU A 13 -5.32 17.31 -16.82
C GLU A 13 -5.24 18.57 -15.96
N ARG A 14 -6.34 19.33 -15.86
CA ARG A 14 -6.42 20.51 -15.00
C ARG A 14 -6.29 20.11 -13.52
N MET A 15 -6.99 19.07 -13.08
CA MET A 15 -6.87 18.52 -11.73
C MET A 15 -5.44 18.12 -11.39
N ILE A 16 -4.76 17.43 -12.30
CA ILE A 16 -3.35 17.04 -12.12
C ILE A 16 -2.48 18.29 -11.95
N SER A 17 -2.73 19.31 -12.75
CA SER A 17 -2.01 20.58 -12.67
C SER A 17 -2.29 21.33 -11.36
N GLU A 18 -3.51 21.35 -10.89
CA GLU A 18 -3.93 21.98 -9.63
C GLU A 18 -3.36 21.25 -8.41
N ILE A 19 -3.36 19.91 -8.43
CA ILE A 19 -2.69 19.07 -7.40
C ILE A 19 -1.17 19.35 -7.41
N HIS A 20 -0.57 19.48 -8.58
CA HIS A 20 0.86 19.77 -8.70
C HIS A 20 1.24 21.16 -8.15
N HIS A 21 0.32 22.12 -8.18
CA HIS A 21 0.52 23.49 -7.68
C HIS A 21 -0.13 23.74 -6.31
N ALA A 22 -0.64 22.68 -5.64
CA ALA A 22 -1.37 22.76 -4.36
C ALA A 22 -2.58 23.72 -4.38
N ASP A 23 -3.19 23.93 -5.56
CA ASP A 23 -4.40 24.71 -5.72
C ASP A 23 -5.62 23.76 -5.82
N PHE A 24 -6.41 23.70 -4.75
CA PHE A 24 -7.57 22.79 -4.61
C PHE A 24 -8.90 23.52 -4.71
N SER A 25 -8.98 24.59 -5.49
CA SER A 25 -10.16 25.46 -5.54
C SER A 25 -11.27 24.97 -6.48
N SER A 26 -11.03 23.96 -7.32
CA SER A 26 -12.01 23.51 -8.33
C SER A 26 -12.88 22.33 -7.87
N HIS A 27 -14.14 22.31 -8.35
CA HIS A 27 -15.11 21.24 -8.13
C HIS A 27 -15.38 20.46 -9.42
N PHE A 28 -15.58 19.13 -9.30
CA PHE A 28 -15.73 18.22 -10.45
C PHE A 28 -17.16 18.01 -10.94
N SER A 29 -18.18 18.39 -10.18
CA SER A 29 -19.58 18.14 -10.51
C SER A 29 -20.03 18.84 -11.81
N ASN A 30 -20.66 18.06 -12.71
CA ASN A 30 -21.27 18.58 -13.94
C ASN A 30 -22.66 17.95 -14.10
N PRO A 31 -23.76 18.72 -14.02
CA PRO A 31 -25.12 18.19 -13.96
C PRO A 31 -25.67 17.60 -15.28
N HIS A 32 -24.84 17.40 -16.30
CA HIS A 32 -25.25 16.91 -17.62
C HIS A 32 -24.43 15.72 -18.14
N SER A 33 -23.75 15.00 -17.26
CA SER A 33 -22.94 13.83 -17.59
C SER A 33 -23.67 12.52 -17.26
N ASP A 34 -23.16 11.41 -17.80
CA ASP A 34 -23.68 10.07 -17.55
C ASP A 34 -23.62 9.76 -16.04
N LYS A 35 -24.66 9.12 -15.46
CA LYS A 35 -24.81 8.90 -14.00
C LYS A 35 -23.59 8.22 -13.35
N GLU A 36 -22.88 7.40 -14.09
CA GLU A 36 -21.68 6.72 -13.60
C GLU A 36 -20.49 7.67 -13.48
N ILE A 37 -20.35 8.61 -14.42
CA ILE A 37 -19.29 9.65 -14.41
C ILE A 37 -19.56 10.65 -13.29
N ASP A 38 -20.81 11.04 -13.06
CA ASP A 38 -21.18 11.91 -11.95
C ASP A 38 -20.92 11.25 -10.58
N SER A 39 -21.21 9.96 -10.44
CA SER A 39 -20.90 9.21 -9.23
C SER A 39 -19.39 9.13 -8.96
N LEU A 40 -18.57 8.97 -9.99
CA LEU A 40 -17.12 8.96 -9.87
C LEU A 40 -16.59 10.35 -9.50
N SER A 41 -17.08 11.41 -10.18
CA SER A 41 -16.74 12.80 -9.88
C SER A 41 -17.07 13.18 -8.45
N THR A 42 -18.25 12.81 -7.96
CA THR A 42 -18.67 13.07 -6.58
C THR A 42 -17.76 12.38 -5.56
N LYS A 43 -17.40 11.11 -5.81
CA LYS A 43 -16.46 10.37 -4.93
C LYS A 43 -15.04 10.94 -4.95
N MET A 44 -14.61 11.52 -6.07
CA MET A 44 -13.33 12.21 -6.17
C MET A 44 -13.36 13.54 -5.41
N ASP A 45 -14.45 14.29 -5.50
CA ASP A 45 -14.67 15.52 -4.73
C ASP A 45 -14.68 15.25 -3.22
N GLU A 46 -15.39 14.20 -2.77
CA GLU A 46 -15.40 13.75 -1.38
C GLU A 46 -13.99 13.36 -0.88
N ALA A 47 -13.22 12.65 -1.71
CA ALA A 47 -11.85 12.26 -1.37
C ALA A 47 -10.92 13.48 -1.24
N LEU A 48 -11.06 14.46 -2.13
CA LEU A 48 -10.30 15.71 -2.08
C LEU A 48 -10.71 16.59 -0.90
N GLU A 49 -12.00 16.62 -0.54
CA GLU A 49 -12.49 17.38 0.61
C GLU A 49 -12.01 16.79 1.94
N VAL A 50 -12.04 15.47 2.09
CA VAL A 50 -11.42 14.77 3.24
C VAL A 50 -9.93 15.08 3.33
N PHE A 51 -9.25 15.16 2.21
CA PHE A 51 -7.83 15.52 2.15
C PHE A 51 -7.62 16.99 2.56
N ARG A 52 -8.40 17.93 2.02
CA ARG A 52 -8.35 19.36 2.37
C ARG A 52 -8.54 19.58 3.86
N ASN A 53 -9.54 18.94 4.45
CA ASN A 53 -9.84 19.07 5.88
C ASN A 53 -8.71 18.50 6.75
N ARG A 54 -8.06 17.40 6.34
CA ARG A 54 -6.91 16.85 7.06
C ARG A 54 -5.64 17.70 6.94
N MET A 55 -5.42 18.34 5.79
CA MET A 55 -4.30 19.28 5.61
C MET A 55 -4.47 20.54 6.47
N HIS A 56 -5.71 20.97 6.74
CA HIS A 56 -5.98 22.17 7.54
C HIS A 56 -5.83 21.93 9.05
N ASP A 57 -6.03 20.69 9.53
CA ASP A 57 -6.03 20.34 10.95
C ASP A 57 -4.70 19.80 11.49
N SER A 58 -3.69 19.61 10.66
CA SER A 58 -2.40 19.04 11.08
C SER A 58 -1.24 19.91 10.63
N MET A 59 -0.37 20.26 11.57
CA MET A 59 1.04 20.57 11.28
C MET A 59 1.68 19.24 10.78
N MET A 60 1.39 18.87 9.52
CA MET A 60 1.98 17.69 8.91
C MET A 60 3.46 17.96 8.63
N ASP A 61 4.31 17.00 8.98
CA ASP A 61 5.72 16.99 8.60
C ASP A 61 5.80 17.06 7.06
N GLU A 62 6.72 17.88 6.53
CA GLU A 62 6.95 18.10 5.09
C GLU A 62 7.06 16.76 4.32
N THR A 63 7.67 15.77 4.96
CA THR A 63 7.82 14.39 4.44
C THR A 63 6.46 13.68 4.24
N GLU A 64 5.51 13.93 5.12
CA GLU A 64 4.17 13.34 5.07
C GLU A 64 3.34 13.99 3.97
N THR A 65 3.45 15.29 3.80
CA THR A 65 2.80 16.05 2.73
C THR A 65 3.27 15.57 1.34
N ILE A 66 4.58 15.39 1.15
CA ILE A 66 5.16 14.86 -0.10
C ILE A 66 4.67 13.42 -0.37
N ALA A 67 4.58 12.58 0.68
CA ALA A 67 4.08 11.22 0.55
C ALA A 67 2.61 11.20 0.11
N TRP A 68 1.76 12.10 0.64
CA TRP A 68 0.37 12.23 0.25
C TRP A 68 0.17 12.79 -1.15
N GLN A 69 0.95 13.79 -1.57
CA GLN A 69 0.92 14.30 -2.95
C GLN A 69 1.27 13.21 -3.95
N LYS A 70 2.29 12.40 -3.65
CA LYS A 70 2.67 11.27 -4.48
C LYS A 70 1.59 10.19 -4.51
N LEU A 71 0.92 9.92 -3.39
CA LEU A 71 -0.21 9.01 -3.31
C LEU A 71 -1.35 9.43 -4.24
N ILE A 72 -1.76 10.70 -4.22
CA ILE A 72 -2.84 11.23 -5.06
C ILE A 72 -2.45 11.16 -6.53
N SER A 73 -1.19 11.49 -6.87
CA SER A 73 -0.67 11.38 -8.24
C SER A 73 -0.73 9.94 -8.76
N VAL A 74 -0.28 8.96 -7.97
CA VAL A 74 -0.36 7.54 -8.33
C VAL A 74 -1.80 7.08 -8.45
N LEU A 75 -2.68 7.50 -7.53
CA LEU A 75 -4.12 7.18 -7.53
C LEU A 75 -4.78 7.66 -8.82
N THR A 76 -4.54 8.91 -9.19
CA THR A 76 -5.06 9.50 -10.43
C THR A 76 -4.55 8.76 -11.65
N HIS A 77 -3.25 8.46 -11.70
CA HIS A 77 -2.63 7.73 -12.80
C HIS A 77 -3.18 6.30 -12.95
N GLU A 78 -3.35 5.55 -11.85
CA GLU A 78 -3.90 4.19 -11.89
C GLU A 78 -5.39 4.15 -12.26
N ILE A 79 -6.18 5.10 -11.78
CA ILE A 79 -7.58 5.27 -12.19
C ILE A 79 -7.66 5.56 -13.69
N MET A 80 -6.85 6.50 -14.20
CA MET A 80 -6.81 6.86 -15.61
C MET A 80 -6.41 5.67 -16.48
N ASN A 81 -5.33 5.00 -16.12
CA ASN A 81 -4.81 3.84 -16.84
C ASN A 81 -5.80 2.65 -16.88
N SER A 82 -6.71 2.58 -15.92
CA SER A 82 -7.71 1.52 -15.85
C SER A 82 -9.01 1.91 -16.54
N ILE A 83 -9.48 3.14 -16.37
CA ILE A 83 -10.76 3.61 -16.93
C ILE A 83 -10.66 3.90 -18.43
N ALA A 84 -9.59 4.54 -18.90
CA ALA A 84 -9.47 4.91 -20.31
C ALA A 84 -9.55 3.71 -21.29
N PRO A 85 -8.86 2.58 -21.05
CA PRO A 85 -9.04 1.38 -21.86
C PRO A 85 -10.43 0.75 -21.74
N ILE A 86 -11.06 0.78 -20.55
CA ILE A 86 -12.41 0.25 -20.33
C ILE A 86 -13.41 1.02 -21.18
N LEU A 87 -13.34 2.35 -21.14
CA LEU A 87 -14.19 3.22 -21.94
C LEU A 87 -14.00 2.99 -23.46
N SER A 88 -12.74 2.97 -23.93
CA SER A 88 -12.43 2.77 -25.35
C SER A 88 -12.91 1.40 -25.86
N LEU A 89 -12.76 0.35 -25.06
CA LEU A 89 -13.20 -1.00 -25.43
C LEU A 89 -14.70 -1.17 -25.35
N SER A 90 -15.38 -0.53 -24.38
CA SER A 90 -16.84 -0.49 -24.29
C SER A 90 -17.46 0.20 -25.48
N GLU A 91 -16.86 1.31 -25.95
CA GLU A 91 -17.28 2.04 -27.15
C GLU A 91 -17.13 1.18 -28.41
N THR A 92 -15.98 0.52 -28.58
CA THR A 92 -15.73 -0.39 -29.70
C THR A 92 -16.73 -1.56 -29.74
N LEU A 93 -17.08 -2.12 -28.57
CA LEU A 93 -18.07 -3.19 -28.46
C LEU A 93 -19.50 -2.69 -28.76
N SER A 94 -19.84 -1.47 -28.33
CA SER A 94 -21.15 -0.85 -28.59
C SER A 94 -21.33 -0.52 -30.08
N GLU A 95 -20.28 -0.08 -30.77
CA GLU A 95 -20.34 0.27 -32.19
C GLU A 95 -20.42 -0.97 -33.11
N ARG A 96 -19.81 -2.08 -32.74
CA ARG A 96 -19.73 -3.28 -33.59
C ARG A 96 -20.91 -4.23 -33.47
N GLY A 97 -21.80 -4.07 -32.48
CA GLY A 97 -22.99 -4.91 -32.29
C GLY A 97 -22.68 -6.36 -31.90
N VAL A 98 -23.61 -7.00 -31.19
CA VAL A 98 -23.47 -8.38 -30.67
C VAL A 98 -24.05 -9.37 -31.69
N ALA A 99 -23.56 -9.40 -32.90
CA ALA A 99 -23.97 -10.41 -33.90
C ALA A 99 -22.74 -11.11 -34.49
N ALA A 100 -22.09 -11.94 -33.69
CA ALA A 100 -20.91 -12.67 -34.16
C ALA A 100 -21.07 -14.17 -33.93
N ASP A 101 -20.95 -14.96 -34.99
CA ASP A 101 -20.71 -16.38 -34.91
C ASP A 101 -19.38 -16.68 -34.22
N ALA A 102 -19.31 -17.73 -33.40
CA ALA A 102 -18.18 -18.04 -32.50
C ALA A 102 -16.81 -18.21 -33.19
N ASP A 103 -16.78 -18.36 -34.52
CA ASP A 103 -15.58 -18.59 -35.34
C ASP A 103 -15.12 -17.37 -36.14
N THR A 104 -15.76 -16.20 -35.95
CA THR A 104 -15.41 -14.98 -36.67
C THR A 104 -14.29 -14.19 -36.00
N GLU A 105 -13.57 -13.40 -36.81
CA GLU A 105 -12.55 -12.45 -36.32
C GLU A 105 -13.17 -11.47 -35.33
N GLU A 106 -14.43 -11.09 -35.52
CA GLU A 106 -15.19 -10.19 -34.64
C GLU A 106 -15.40 -10.80 -33.26
N TYR A 107 -15.70 -12.09 -33.15
CA TYR A 107 -15.81 -12.80 -31.87
C TYR A 107 -14.45 -12.79 -31.11
N ARG A 108 -13.33 -13.00 -31.81
CA ARG A 108 -12.00 -12.97 -31.19
C ARG A 108 -11.66 -11.58 -30.65
N ILE A 109 -11.96 -10.53 -31.43
CA ILE A 109 -11.75 -9.12 -31.01
C ILE A 109 -12.62 -8.80 -29.77
N MET A 110 -13.89 -9.22 -29.80
CA MET A 110 -14.80 -9.01 -28.67
C MET A 110 -14.31 -9.73 -27.40
N LYS A 111 -13.90 -10.98 -27.52
CA LYS A 111 -13.35 -11.74 -26.40
C LYS A 111 -12.10 -11.09 -25.81
N GLN A 112 -11.16 -10.67 -26.66
CA GLN A 112 -9.95 -9.97 -26.22
C GLN A 112 -10.25 -8.63 -25.55
N ALA A 113 -11.24 -7.89 -26.05
CA ALA A 113 -11.70 -6.67 -25.44
C ALA A 113 -12.30 -6.92 -24.06
N MET A 114 -13.17 -7.92 -23.92
CA MET A 114 -13.75 -8.30 -22.62
C MET A 114 -12.70 -8.79 -21.61
N GLU A 115 -11.72 -9.58 -22.04
CA GLU A 115 -10.61 -10.01 -21.18
C GLU A 115 -9.77 -8.82 -20.70
N THR A 116 -9.57 -7.83 -21.57
CA THR A 116 -8.84 -6.59 -21.22
C THR A 116 -9.62 -5.76 -20.24
N ILE A 117 -10.93 -5.57 -20.43
CA ILE A 117 -11.82 -4.88 -19.49
C ILE A 117 -11.78 -5.60 -18.12
N HIS A 118 -11.95 -6.92 -18.11
CA HIS A 118 -11.92 -7.71 -16.88
C HIS A 118 -10.59 -7.55 -16.12
N ARG A 119 -9.46 -7.68 -16.82
CA ARG A 119 -8.13 -7.54 -16.22
C ARG A 119 -7.92 -6.13 -15.63
N ARG A 120 -8.32 -5.08 -16.35
CA ARG A 120 -8.20 -3.68 -15.89
C ARG A 120 -9.10 -3.39 -14.70
N SER A 121 -10.35 -3.87 -14.75
CA SER A 121 -11.30 -3.74 -13.62
C SER A 121 -10.79 -4.44 -12.36
N LYS A 122 -10.22 -5.64 -12.50
CA LYS A 122 -9.61 -6.37 -11.38
C LYS A 122 -8.39 -5.63 -10.80
N GLY A 123 -7.56 -5.04 -11.67
CA GLY A 123 -6.43 -4.21 -11.24
C GLY A 123 -6.89 -2.98 -10.44
N LEU A 124 -7.93 -2.30 -10.92
CA LEU A 124 -8.51 -1.14 -10.22
C LEU A 124 -9.11 -1.54 -8.87
N LEU A 125 -9.84 -2.65 -8.80
CA LEU A 125 -10.40 -3.15 -7.54
C LEU A 125 -9.30 -3.44 -6.51
N SER A 126 -8.24 -4.16 -6.92
CA SER A 126 -7.08 -4.42 -6.06
C SER A 126 -6.40 -3.14 -5.59
N PHE A 127 -6.29 -2.14 -6.47
CA PHE A 127 -5.75 -0.83 -6.13
C PHE A 127 -6.61 -0.11 -5.07
N VAL A 128 -7.94 -0.06 -5.25
CA VAL A 128 -8.86 0.55 -4.29
C VAL A 128 -8.83 -0.15 -2.93
N GLU A 129 -8.78 -1.48 -2.91
CA GLU A 129 -8.63 -2.26 -1.67
C GLU A 129 -7.32 -1.93 -0.93
N ASN A 130 -6.24 -1.82 -1.67
CA ASN A 130 -4.93 -1.48 -1.16
C ASN A 130 -4.89 -0.04 -0.60
N TYR A 131 -5.51 0.90 -1.31
CA TYR A 131 -5.69 2.27 -0.84
C TYR A 131 -6.49 2.32 0.47
N ARG A 132 -7.61 1.56 0.54
CA ARG A 132 -8.42 1.45 1.76
C ARG A 132 -7.64 0.91 2.96
N LYS A 133 -6.78 -0.10 2.75
CA LYS A 133 -5.91 -0.64 3.81
C LYS A 133 -4.94 0.43 4.35
N LEU A 134 -4.41 1.27 3.47
CA LEU A 134 -3.49 2.33 3.84
C LEU A 134 -4.21 3.47 4.60
N THR A 135 -5.39 3.91 4.13
CA THR A 135 -6.09 5.07 4.70
C THR A 135 -6.91 4.78 5.95
N ARG A 136 -7.22 3.51 6.22
CA ARG A 136 -8.09 3.08 7.32
C ARG A 136 -7.39 2.20 8.35
N VAL A 137 -6.16 2.53 8.73
CA VAL A 137 -5.52 1.87 9.88
C VAL A 137 -6.31 2.25 11.14
N PRO A 138 -6.90 1.30 11.87
CA PRO A 138 -7.71 1.60 13.05
C PRO A 138 -6.81 2.12 14.19
N GLN A 139 -7.42 2.77 15.17
CA GLN A 139 -6.74 3.06 16.43
C GLN A 139 -6.41 1.73 17.14
N PRO A 140 -5.18 1.54 17.65
CA PRO A 140 -4.79 0.29 18.27
C PRO A 140 -5.54 0.06 19.58
N THR A 141 -6.09 -1.15 19.72
CA THR A 141 -6.63 -1.64 20.99
C THR A 141 -5.49 -2.32 21.75
N ARG A 142 -4.74 -1.51 22.52
CA ARG A 142 -3.53 -1.97 23.21
C ARG A 142 -3.88 -2.91 24.36
N GLN A 143 -3.18 -4.04 24.41
CA GLN A 143 -3.26 -5.02 25.49
C GLN A 143 -1.86 -5.57 25.77
N ALA A 144 -1.62 -5.96 27.03
CA ALA A 144 -0.37 -6.61 27.37
C ALA A 144 -0.29 -8.00 26.70
N MET A 145 0.72 -8.19 25.85
CA MET A 145 0.96 -9.47 25.16
C MET A 145 2.37 -9.98 25.39
N ASP A 146 2.51 -11.28 25.47
CA ASP A 146 3.82 -11.97 25.53
C ASP A 146 4.40 -12.05 24.12
N VAL A 147 5.56 -11.41 23.91
CA VAL A 147 6.25 -11.36 22.63
C VAL A 147 6.73 -12.74 22.18
N ALA A 148 7.14 -13.62 23.14
CA ALA A 148 7.60 -14.97 22.82
C ALA A 148 6.46 -15.84 22.26
N LEU A 149 5.24 -15.69 22.78
CA LEU A 149 4.06 -16.38 22.24
C LEU A 149 3.69 -15.88 20.84
N LEU A 150 3.81 -14.57 20.58
CA LEU A 150 3.61 -14.02 19.25
C LEU A 150 4.64 -14.58 18.26
N PHE A 151 5.92 -14.58 18.62
CA PHE A 151 6.99 -15.08 17.75
C PHE A 151 6.84 -16.58 17.46
N LYS A 152 6.42 -17.36 18.46
CA LYS A 152 6.14 -18.78 18.27
C LYS A 152 5.02 -19.03 17.25
N SER A 153 3.95 -18.23 17.28
CA SER A 153 2.85 -18.35 16.29
C SER A 153 3.31 -17.93 14.88
N LEU A 154 4.12 -16.89 14.76
CA LEU A 154 4.68 -16.47 13.48
C LEU A 154 5.67 -17.48 12.90
N HIS A 155 6.49 -18.11 13.76
CA HIS A 155 7.40 -19.18 13.35
C HIS A 155 6.64 -20.33 12.68
N GLN A 156 5.57 -20.80 13.31
CA GLN A 156 4.73 -21.87 12.74
C GLN A 156 4.06 -21.50 11.41
N LEU A 157 3.79 -20.21 11.19
CA LEU A 157 3.16 -19.72 9.95
C LEU A 157 4.16 -19.60 8.78
N VAL A 158 5.43 -19.27 9.07
CA VAL A 158 6.46 -18.95 8.07
C VAL A 158 7.44 -20.10 7.86
N GLU A 159 7.45 -21.09 8.76
CA GLU A 159 8.34 -22.24 8.68
C GLU A 159 8.19 -22.97 7.33
N SER A 160 9.28 -23.09 6.61
CA SER A 160 9.37 -23.84 5.37
C SER A 160 10.72 -24.54 5.29
N ASP A 161 10.77 -25.71 4.64
CA ASP A 161 12.01 -26.50 4.47
C ASP A 161 13.10 -25.76 3.69
N SER A 162 12.75 -24.65 3.02
CA SER A 162 13.64 -23.92 2.12
C SER A 162 14.34 -22.73 2.77
N ILE A 163 13.89 -22.24 3.94
CA ILE A 163 14.45 -21.06 4.60
C ILE A 163 14.75 -21.34 6.07
N HIS A 164 15.98 -21.06 6.50
CA HIS A 164 16.35 -21.15 7.90
C HIS A 164 15.81 -19.93 8.66
N PHE A 165 14.69 -20.13 9.35
CA PHE A 165 14.05 -19.11 10.16
C PHE A 165 14.30 -19.34 11.65
N THR A 166 14.85 -18.34 12.34
CA THR A 166 15.12 -18.38 13.77
C THR A 166 14.48 -17.20 14.49
N TYR A 167 14.14 -17.38 15.76
CA TYR A 167 13.68 -16.28 16.60
C TYR A 167 14.25 -16.33 18.00
N SER A 168 14.39 -15.15 18.64
CA SER A 168 14.83 -15.01 20.03
C SER A 168 14.17 -13.82 20.71
N VAL A 169 13.91 -13.94 22.00
CA VAL A 169 13.29 -12.90 22.83
C VAL A 169 14.07 -12.75 24.13
N TYR A 170 14.46 -11.53 24.47
CA TYR A 170 15.17 -11.22 25.70
C TYR A 170 14.60 -9.97 26.38
N PRO A 171 14.21 -10.03 27.67
CA PRO A 171 14.11 -11.25 28.52
C PRO A 171 13.03 -12.23 28.00
N VAL A 172 13.08 -13.50 28.44
CA VAL A 172 12.21 -14.58 27.96
C VAL A 172 10.71 -14.25 28.10
N HIS A 173 10.32 -13.53 29.14
CA HIS A 173 8.96 -13.04 29.38
C HIS A 173 8.84 -11.56 29.05
N LEU A 174 9.25 -11.17 27.85
CA LEU A 174 9.12 -9.79 27.38
C LEU A 174 7.66 -9.49 27.07
N MET A 175 7.08 -8.55 27.83
CA MET A 175 5.72 -8.08 27.62
C MET A 175 5.74 -6.80 26.78
N LEU A 176 4.82 -6.71 25.83
CA LEU A 176 4.59 -5.52 25.00
C LEU A 176 3.12 -5.10 25.13
N ASN A 177 2.88 -3.81 25.39
CA ASN A 177 1.54 -3.26 25.39
C ASN A 177 1.19 -2.67 24.02
N ALA A 178 0.51 -3.46 23.19
CA ALA A 178 0.20 -3.13 21.81
C ALA A 178 -1.07 -3.84 21.34
N ASP A 179 -1.56 -3.46 20.17
CA ASP A 179 -2.60 -4.21 19.46
C ASP A 179 -1.95 -5.40 18.75
N ARG A 180 -2.25 -6.60 19.25
CA ARG A 180 -1.67 -7.84 18.76
C ARG A 180 -1.87 -8.01 17.25
N SER A 181 -3.07 -7.74 16.75
CA SER A 181 -3.42 -7.97 15.34
C SER A 181 -2.65 -7.04 14.41
N LEU A 182 -2.48 -5.78 14.81
CA LEU A 182 -1.72 -4.79 14.05
C LEU A 182 -0.21 -5.09 14.08
N VAL A 183 0.34 -5.47 15.23
CA VAL A 183 1.76 -5.87 15.34
C VAL A 183 2.02 -7.13 14.52
N GLU A 184 1.14 -8.12 14.59
CA GLU A 184 1.22 -9.34 13.78
C GLU A 184 1.21 -9.02 12.29
N GLN A 185 0.36 -8.09 11.84
CA GLN A 185 0.31 -7.62 10.46
C GLN A 185 1.62 -6.96 10.03
N VAL A 186 2.26 -6.14 10.88
CA VAL A 186 3.57 -5.55 10.61
C VAL A 186 4.61 -6.66 10.42
N LEU A 187 4.67 -7.60 11.36
CA LEU A 187 5.66 -8.68 11.32
C LEU A 187 5.47 -9.60 10.12
N ILE A 188 4.24 -9.97 9.77
CA ILE A 188 3.93 -10.76 8.57
C ILE A 188 4.39 -10.02 7.30
N ASN A 189 4.16 -8.71 7.19
CA ASN A 189 4.63 -7.92 6.04
C ASN A 189 6.16 -7.93 5.94
N LEU A 190 6.88 -7.75 7.06
CA LEU A 190 8.34 -7.75 7.07
C LEU A 190 8.90 -9.15 6.78
N LEU A 191 8.34 -10.20 7.39
CA LEU A 191 8.75 -11.59 7.16
C LEU A 191 8.49 -12.02 5.71
N LYS A 192 7.37 -11.60 5.12
CA LYS A 192 7.10 -11.83 3.69
C LYS A 192 8.13 -11.14 2.80
N ASN A 193 8.50 -9.90 3.10
CA ASN A 193 9.53 -9.17 2.36
C ASN A 193 10.89 -9.85 2.47
N ALA A 194 11.27 -10.29 3.67
CA ALA A 194 12.50 -11.04 3.94
C ALA A 194 12.50 -12.39 3.19
N HIS A 195 11.41 -13.14 3.24
CA HIS A 195 11.25 -14.39 2.52
C HIS A 195 11.47 -14.20 1.01
N GLU A 196 10.78 -13.21 0.40
CA GLU A 196 10.90 -12.91 -1.03
C GLU A 196 12.33 -12.46 -1.40
N ALA A 197 13.02 -11.71 -0.52
CA ALA A 197 14.39 -11.29 -0.74
C ALA A 197 15.39 -12.46 -0.72
N CYS A 198 15.09 -13.49 0.07
CA CYS A 198 15.96 -14.66 0.23
C CYS A 198 15.77 -15.76 -0.80
N LEU A 199 14.72 -15.72 -1.66
CA LEU A 199 14.38 -16.81 -2.58
C LEU A 199 15.54 -17.28 -3.48
N ASN A 200 16.45 -16.39 -3.83
CA ASN A 200 17.60 -16.69 -4.71
C ASN A 200 18.91 -16.88 -3.94
N GLN A 201 18.87 -16.93 -2.59
CA GLN A 201 20.07 -17.16 -1.79
C GLN A 201 20.41 -18.64 -1.69
N VAL A 202 21.68 -18.97 -1.67
CA VAL A 202 22.16 -20.36 -1.52
C VAL A 202 21.82 -20.92 -0.14
N LYS A 203 21.86 -20.07 0.89
CA LYS A 203 21.50 -20.39 2.28
C LYS A 203 20.61 -19.29 2.82
N PRO A 204 19.32 -19.31 2.49
CA PRO A 204 18.40 -18.28 2.92
C PRO A 204 18.21 -18.30 4.45
N GLN A 205 18.39 -17.13 5.07
CA GLN A 205 18.31 -16.97 6.54
C GLN A 205 17.45 -15.77 6.87
N ILE A 206 16.51 -15.98 7.80
CA ILE A 206 15.68 -14.93 8.38
C ILE A 206 15.78 -15.04 9.90
N GLU A 207 16.02 -13.91 10.57
CA GLU A 207 16.11 -13.85 12.01
C GLU A 207 15.13 -12.82 12.56
N LEU A 208 14.32 -13.22 13.56
CA LEU A 208 13.37 -12.38 14.27
C LEU A 208 13.82 -12.26 15.74
N LYS A 209 14.15 -11.05 16.19
CA LYS A 209 14.60 -10.79 17.56
C LYS A 209 13.73 -9.77 18.25
N ALA A 210 13.55 -9.94 19.56
CA ALA A 210 13.00 -8.90 20.42
C ALA A 210 13.85 -8.74 21.68
N ALA A 211 14.08 -7.48 22.05
CA ALA A 211 14.81 -7.16 23.25
C ALA A 211 14.26 -5.90 23.93
N LYS A 212 14.34 -5.84 25.26
CA LYS A 212 14.14 -4.60 26.00
C LYS A 212 15.41 -3.76 25.92
N VAL A 213 15.33 -2.55 25.39
CA VAL A 213 16.45 -1.61 25.26
C VAL A 213 16.05 -0.30 25.92
N GLY A 214 16.55 -0.05 27.12
CA GLY A 214 16.15 1.11 27.90
C GLY A 214 14.65 1.15 28.19
N ASN A 215 13.97 2.16 27.73
CA ASN A 215 12.52 2.34 27.88
C ASN A 215 11.73 1.94 26.64
N GLU A 216 12.29 1.09 25.79
CA GLU A 216 11.65 0.61 24.56
C GLU A 216 11.74 -0.91 24.44
N VAL A 217 10.78 -1.49 23.71
CA VAL A 217 10.89 -2.84 23.15
C VAL A 217 11.34 -2.68 21.70
N LEU A 218 12.52 -3.22 21.40
CA LEU A 218 13.05 -3.30 20.05
C LEU A 218 12.75 -4.67 19.46
N ILE A 219 12.04 -4.71 18.33
CA ILE A 219 11.85 -5.91 17.52
C ILE A 219 12.59 -5.72 16.20
N THR A 220 13.39 -6.72 15.80
CA THR A 220 14.14 -6.70 14.55
C THR A 220 13.77 -7.88 13.67
N VAL A 221 13.64 -7.64 12.36
CA VAL A 221 13.51 -8.65 11.32
C VAL A 221 14.70 -8.50 10.40
N SER A 222 15.58 -9.49 10.36
CA SER A 222 16.79 -9.48 9.54
C SER A 222 16.76 -10.59 8.51
N ASP A 223 17.24 -10.30 7.31
CA ASP A 223 17.39 -11.26 6.22
C ASP A 223 18.76 -11.13 5.56
N ASN A 224 19.25 -12.21 4.95
CA ASN A 224 20.49 -12.24 4.17
C ASN A 224 20.26 -12.14 2.65
N GLY A 225 19.21 -11.42 2.26
CA GLY A 225 18.92 -11.11 0.87
C GLY A 225 19.95 -10.19 0.19
N PRO A 226 19.66 -9.71 -1.02
CA PRO A 226 20.58 -8.86 -1.79
C PRO A 226 20.72 -7.43 -1.23
N GLY A 227 20.01 -7.11 -0.15
CA GLY A 227 19.98 -5.77 0.41
C GLY A 227 19.04 -4.81 -0.31
N ILE A 228 19.08 -3.55 0.11
CA ILE A 228 18.31 -2.45 -0.46
C ILE A 228 19.28 -1.44 -1.05
N SER A 229 19.05 -1.05 -2.31
CA SER A 229 19.93 -0.06 -2.97
C SER A 229 19.77 1.33 -2.29
N SER A 230 20.82 2.13 -2.34
CA SER A 230 20.82 3.50 -1.79
C SER A 230 19.69 4.36 -2.38
N GLU A 231 19.40 4.21 -3.68
CA GLU A 231 18.34 4.93 -4.35
C GLU A 231 16.95 4.54 -3.87
N ALA A 232 16.77 3.29 -3.42
CA ALA A 232 15.51 2.77 -2.91
C ALA A 232 15.32 3.09 -1.42
N MET A 233 16.41 3.22 -0.66
CA MET A 233 16.39 3.35 0.79
C MET A 233 15.46 4.48 1.28
N ASP A 234 15.53 5.65 0.67
CA ASP A 234 14.69 6.80 1.02
C ASP A 234 13.24 6.66 0.56
N LYS A 235 12.96 5.70 -0.34
CA LYS A 235 11.67 5.55 -1.01
C LYS A 235 10.85 4.36 -0.53
N ILE A 236 11.45 3.39 0.18
CA ILE A 236 10.78 2.13 0.54
C ILE A 236 9.52 2.30 1.41
N PHE A 237 9.42 3.40 2.16
CA PHE A 237 8.24 3.73 2.96
C PHE A 237 7.23 4.63 2.23
N ILE A 238 7.53 5.05 0.99
CA ILE A 238 6.58 5.80 0.17
C ILE A 238 5.50 4.84 -0.33
N PRO A 239 4.21 5.18 -0.15
CA PRO A 239 3.11 4.35 -0.65
C PRO A 239 3.24 4.08 -2.15
N PHE A 240 2.90 2.86 -2.58
CA PHE A 240 2.98 2.36 -3.97
C PHE A 240 4.38 2.30 -4.58
N TYR A 241 5.41 2.65 -3.85
CA TYR A 241 6.77 2.41 -4.31
C TYR A 241 7.13 0.93 -4.15
N SER A 242 7.52 0.30 -5.24
CA SER A 242 7.99 -1.10 -5.26
C SER A 242 9.06 -1.29 -6.32
N THR A 243 10.10 -2.02 -5.97
CA THR A 243 11.11 -2.51 -6.93
C THR A 243 10.73 -3.88 -7.51
N LYS A 244 9.63 -4.49 -7.03
CA LYS A 244 9.15 -5.81 -7.44
C LYS A 244 8.06 -5.65 -8.50
N PRO A 245 8.07 -6.45 -9.61
CA PRO A 245 7.08 -6.33 -10.69
C PRO A 245 5.62 -6.50 -10.24
N ASN A 246 5.38 -7.37 -9.25
CA ASN A 246 4.04 -7.66 -8.72
C ASN A 246 3.82 -7.12 -7.31
N GLY A 247 4.71 -6.26 -6.82
CA GLY A 247 4.61 -5.67 -5.49
C GLY A 247 3.59 -4.53 -5.46
N SER A 248 2.65 -4.56 -4.51
CA SER A 248 1.68 -3.46 -4.32
C SER A 248 2.32 -2.15 -3.83
N GLY A 249 3.54 -2.20 -3.29
CA GLY A 249 4.25 -1.05 -2.72
C GLY A 249 3.61 -0.47 -1.44
N ILE A 250 2.70 -1.20 -0.79
CA ILE A 250 1.93 -0.69 0.36
C ILE A 250 2.40 -1.28 1.68
N GLY A 251 3.00 -2.47 1.66
CA GLY A 251 3.34 -3.21 2.88
C GLY A 251 4.16 -2.39 3.88
N LEU A 252 5.25 -1.75 3.44
CA LEU A 252 6.13 -0.97 4.31
C LEU A 252 5.52 0.36 4.76
N SER A 253 4.79 1.05 3.90
CA SER A 253 4.06 2.27 4.27
C SER A 253 2.96 1.98 5.30
N LEU A 254 2.27 0.85 5.17
CA LEU A 254 1.30 0.37 6.17
C LEU A 254 1.99 0.04 7.50
N CYS A 255 3.16 -0.64 7.46
CA CYS A 255 3.95 -0.89 8.68
C CYS A 255 4.30 0.42 9.39
N ARG A 256 4.76 1.44 8.65
CA ARG A 256 5.09 2.76 9.22
C ARG A 256 3.87 3.39 9.89
N GLN A 257 2.69 3.36 9.26
CA GLN A 257 1.48 3.92 9.85
C GLN A 257 1.03 3.18 11.12
N ILE A 258 1.09 1.84 11.11
CA ILE A 258 0.78 1.05 12.30
C ILE A 258 1.74 1.41 13.44
N MET A 259 3.04 1.54 13.16
CA MET A 259 4.03 1.92 14.16
C MET A 259 3.78 3.32 14.71
N VAL A 260 3.50 4.31 13.86
CA VAL A 260 3.14 5.68 14.29
C VAL A 260 1.90 5.67 15.20
N ARG A 261 0.88 4.88 14.88
CA ARG A 261 -0.30 4.74 15.74
C ARG A 261 -0.02 4.07 17.09
N HIS A 262 1.04 3.29 17.17
CA HIS A 262 1.56 2.74 18.43
C HIS A 262 2.54 3.70 19.14
N GLU A 263 2.72 4.93 18.64
CA GLU A 263 3.73 5.89 19.13
C GLU A 263 5.16 5.36 19.00
N GLY A 264 5.32 4.35 18.14
CA GLY A 264 6.58 3.70 17.84
C GLY A 264 7.23 4.23 16.56
N LYS A 265 8.37 3.64 16.22
CA LYS A 265 9.14 3.98 15.01
C LYS A 265 9.53 2.71 14.27
N ILE A 266 9.62 2.82 12.94
CA ILE A 266 10.22 1.79 12.10
C ILE A 266 11.43 2.38 11.38
N GLY A 267 12.53 1.65 11.41
CA GLY A 267 13.75 1.97 10.69
C GLY A 267 14.25 0.77 9.88
N VAL A 268 15.23 0.99 9.03
CA VAL A 268 15.89 -0.05 8.24
C VAL A 268 17.37 0.25 8.11
N GLU A 269 18.17 -0.78 8.16
CA GLU A 269 19.59 -0.76 7.83
C GLU A 269 19.87 -1.87 6.82
N SER A 270 20.68 -1.57 5.81
CA SER A 270 21.10 -2.54 4.81
C SER A 270 22.51 -2.23 4.34
N ASP A 271 23.36 -3.24 4.34
CA ASP A 271 24.78 -3.14 3.91
C ASP A 271 25.05 -3.86 2.57
N GLY A 272 24.01 -4.26 1.86
CA GLY A 272 24.08 -5.02 0.61
C GLY A 272 24.23 -6.54 0.80
N LYS A 273 24.30 -7.02 2.05
CA LYS A 273 24.35 -8.46 2.40
C LYS A 273 23.29 -8.83 3.42
N ILE A 274 22.92 -7.91 4.27
CA ILE A 274 21.91 -8.08 5.33
C ILE A 274 20.97 -6.88 5.24
N THR A 275 19.67 -7.15 5.32
CA THR A 275 18.66 -6.13 5.57
C THR A 275 18.10 -6.35 6.96
N CYS A 276 18.03 -5.31 7.78
CA CYS A 276 17.51 -5.34 9.13
C CYS A 276 16.46 -4.26 9.32
N PHE A 277 15.20 -4.63 9.43
CA PHE A 277 14.13 -3.74 9.86
C PHE A 277 14.07 -3.68 11.37
N LYS A 278 13.95 -2.48 11.94
CA LYS A 278 13.92 -2.20 13.38
C LYS A 278 12.59 -1.54 13.75
N LEU A 279 11.88 -2.15 14.68
CA LEU A 279 10.61 -1.65 15.22
C LEU A 279 10.83 -1.25 16.67
N HIS A 280 10.64 0.02 16.98
CA HIS A 280 10.78 0.59 18.32
C HIS A 280 9.40 0.85 18.91
N PHE A 281 9.07 0.18 20.01
CA PHE A 281 7.83 0.39 20.76
C PHE A 281 8.16 1.02 22.10
N PRO A 282 7.63 2.21 22.42
CA PRO A 282 7.84 2.81 23.74
C PRO A 282 7.16 1.95 24.82
N ILE A 283 7.84 1.76 25.95
CA ILE A 283 7.23 1.19 27.14
C ILE A 283 6.51 2.36 27.82
N LEU A 284 5.21 2.44 27.58
CA LEU A 284 4.36 3.41 28.26
C LEU A 284 4.19 2.93 29.71
N ASP A 285 4.80 3.64 30.67
CA ASP A 285 4.47 3.47 32.08
C ASP A 285 3.00 3.87 32.26
N PHE A 286 2.16 2.91 32.57
CA PHE A 286 0.84 3.23 33.09
C PHE A 286 1.07 3.87 34.46
N GLY A 287 1.02 5.21 34.51
CA GLY A 287 1.03 5.92 35.77
C GLY A 287 0.04 5.28 36.75
N LYS A 288 0.54 5.07 37.97
CA LYS A 288 -0.17 4.53 39.13
C LYS A 288 -1.50 5.21 39.37
#